data_085b5beaaee37229fb0dbfd74dc2cc36
#
_entry.id   085b5beaaee37229fb0dbfd74dc2cc36
#
_cell.length_a   1.000
_cell.length_b   1.000
_cell.length_c   1.000
_cell.angle_alpha   90.00
_cell.angle_beta   90.00
_cell.angle_gamma   90.00
#
_symmetry.space_group_name_H-M   'P 1'
#
loop_
_entity.id
_entity.type
_entity.pdbx_description
1 polymer ?
#
loop_
_entity_poly.entity_id
_entity_poly.type
_entity_poly.pdbx_seq_one_letter_code
_entity_poly.pdbx_strand_id
1 'polypeptide(L)'
;MVQNIDKQVAEWHENNEPAKIIELLESLPQSALTHERMGWLARSYNNLASNEENPEHYETAIRVLESMRDEESEKDELWNHRMGFALYHLDREGEAAEYFLRTLNGNPYDSLRDDTKKLLDDCYKFLAFPRYAKGYFAERVEKAWAAFAEHEAELRRLVDEGAPGEEIQQLAFSSLQTAFPDLSFEIGAKNYHIILSADGTWMLYLLFRYFLSRMPESVRAHWKFSIGRNAHPDLCIDFGEGKISAEEVQVLITEDEGGESVSVEVYHPLLHAGQSPAWWRAEVLVDNAVGELVNTEFVSKINAPEEAPEAETTIKLSELREVLAQRYGNDPRWENIDVILQGTMNYRFKERDDIEPEDLRFDIISGTTSMPRLVGEFARGESGLEDLLHRFGCVGGFFAFDVPGLNEMPEAEREAAIDEACTALENHIRTHVEGNCVDFIGRAVGRFHVYVDFIAYDLEVCNAAFAFFENYDTTFAAFQTYRRDVTWYNMKKRK
;
A
#
# COMPACT_ATOMS: atom_id res chain seq x y z
N MET A 1 -41.79 -8.90 20.29
CA MET A 1 -41.09 -7.85 19.58
C MET A 1 -39.91 -8.41 18.74
N VAL A 2 -39.04 -9.25 19.31
CA VAL A 2 -37.86 -9.80 18.64
C VAL A 2 -38.20 -10.61 17.37
N GLN A 3 -39.16 -11.51 17.40
CA GLN A 3 -39.61 -12.31 16.25
C GLN A 3 -40.17 -11.50 15.06
N ASN A 4 -40.55 -10.25 15.27
CA ASN A 4 -41.06 -9.40 14.22
C ASN A 4 -39.93 -8.70 13.43
N ILE A 5 -38.79 -8.44 14.06
CA ILE A 5 -37.65 -7.77 13.45
C ILE A 5 -37.01 -8.68 12.37
N ASP A 6 -36.68 -9.90 12.72
CA ASP A 6 -35.98 -10.82 11.82
C ASP A 6 -36.84 -11.20 10.60
N LYS A 7 -38.16 -11.35 10.80
CA LYS A 7 -39.12 -11.54 9.71
C LYS A 7 -39.19 -10.32 8.78
N GLN A 8 -39.15 -9.12 9.35
CA GLN A 8 -39.22 -7.86 8.57
C GLN A 8 -37.92 -7.63 7.78
N VAL A 9 -36.76 -7.94 8.37
CA VAL A 9 -35.47 -7.92 7.68
C VAL A 9 -35.47 -8.88 6.48
N ALA A 10 -35.96 -10.11 6.66
CA ALA A 10 -36.05 -11.08 5.56
C ALA A 10 -36.99 -10.58 4.43
N GLU A 11 -38.15 -10.03 4.76
CA GLU A 11 -39.10 -9.48 3.77
C GLU A 11 -38.50 -8.31 2.99
N TRP A 12 -37.83 -7.37 3.67
CA TRP A 12 -37.16 -6.26 3.00
C TRP A 12 -35.97 -6.69 2.16
N HIS A 13 -35.28 -7.74 2.59
CA HIS A 13 -34.20 -8.30 1.78
C HIS A 13 -34.74 -8.91 0.46
N GLU A 14 -35.83 -9.68 0.50
CA GLU A 14 -36.46 -10.23 -0.69
C GLU A 14 -36.96 -9.12 -1.65
N ASN A 15 -37.36 -7.98 -1.10
CA ASN A 15 -37.81 -6.81 -1.88
C ASN A 15 -36.66 -5.89 -2.33
N ASN A 16 -35.39 -6.24 -2.05
CA ASN A 16 -34.21 -5.41 -2.33
C ASN A 16 -34.29 -3.98 -1.71
N GLU A 17 -34.66 -3.90 -0.45
CA GLU A 17 -34.81 -2.64 0.31
C GLU A 17 -33.71 -2.50 1.40
N PRO A 18 -32.40 -2.48 1.04
CA PRO A 18 -31.30 -2.53 2.02
C PRO A 18 -31.27 -1.31 2.94
N ALA A 19 -31.63 -0.12 2.46
CA ALA A 19 -31.66 1.10 3.29
C ALA A 19 -32.61 0.97 4.47
N LYS A 20 -33.78 0.33 4.32
CA LYS A 20 -34.74 0.11 5.43
C LYS A 20 -34.19 -0.86 6.47
N ILE A 21 -33.44 -1.88 6.04
CA ILE A 21 -32.80 -2.83 6.95
C ILE A 21 -31.72 -2.11 7.77
N ILE A 22 -30.90 -1.28 7.14
CA ILE A 22 -29.86 -0.48 7.80
C ILE A 22 -30.51 0.42 8.86
N GLU A 23 -31.49 1.25 8.47
CA GLU A 23 -32.17 2.16 9.39
C GLU A 23 -32.78 1.43 10.60
N LEU A 24 -33.43 0.28 10.37
CA LEU A 24 -33.99 -0.52 11.45
C LEU A 24 -32.90 -1.06 12.39
N LEU A 25 -31.87 -1.70 11.84
CA LEU A 25 -30.85 -2.38 12.67
C LEU A 25 -29.99 -1.38 13.43
N GLU A 26 -29.63 -0.24 12.83
CA GLU A 26 -28.88 0.81 13.51
C GLU A 26 -29.69 1.52 14.62
N SER A 27 -31.02 1.53 14.51
CA SER A 27 -31.90 2.06 15.56
C SER A 27 -31.94 1.18 16.81
N LEU A 28 -31.46 -0.06 16.74
CA LEU A 28 -31.52 -1.00 17.86
C LEU A 28 -30.40 -0.73 18.88
N PRO A 29 -30.67 -0.97 20.17
CA PRO A 29 -29.62 -0.94 21.18
C PRO A 29 -28.61 -2.07 20.92
N GLN A 30 -27.34 -1.86 21.27
CA GLN A 30 -26.25 -2.81 21.07
C GLN A 30 -26.56 -4.23 21.56
N SER A 31 -27.27 -4.35 22.69
CA SER A 31 -27.69 -5.64 23.26
C SER A 31 -28.72 -6.42 22.42
N ALA A 32 -29.32 -5.79 21.41
CA ALA A 32 -30.26 -6.39 20.49
C ALA A 32 -29.63 -6.75 19.12
N LEU A 33 -28.42 -6.32 18.91
CA LEU A 33 -27.63 -6.66 17.70
C LEU A 33 -26.93 -8.01 17.90
N THR A 34 -27.64 -9.07 17.53
CA THR A 34 -27.10 -10.44 17.52
C THR A 34 -26.12 -10.61 16.34
N HIS A 35 -25.29 -11.66 16.39
CA HIS A 35 -24.38 -12.02 15.30
C HIS A 35 -25.12 -12.11 13.95
N GLU A 36 -26.25 -12.76 13.89
CA GLU A 36 -27.09 -12.86 12.69
C GLU A 36 -27.56 -11.49 12.18
N ARG A 37 -27.98 -10.57 13.07
CA ARG A 37 -28.43 -9.22 12.70
C ARG A 37 -27.29 -8.35 12.20
N MET A 38 -26.12 -8.44 12.82
CA MET A 38 -24.91 -7.78 12.33
C MET A 38 -24.53 -8.30 10.94
N GLY A 39 -24.65 -9.61 10.72
CA GLY A 39 -24.46 -10.20 9.41
C GLY A 39 -25.47 -9.67 8.36
N TRP A 40 -26.74 -9.46 8.73
CA TRP A 40 -27.73 -8.81 7.86
C TRP A 40 -27.39 -7.34 7.60
N LEU A 41 -26.90 -6.62 8.60
CA LEU A 41 -26.49 -5.23 8.47
C LEU A 41 -25.34 -5.11 7.46
N ALA A 42 -24.29 -5.91 7.59
CA ALA A 42 -23.18 -5.93 6.64
C ALA A 42 -23.62 -6.28 5.21
N ARG A 43 -24.49 -7.31 5.06
CA ARG A 43 -25.07 -7.65 3.76
C ARG A 43 -25.86 -6.51 3.14
N SER A 44 -26.62 -5.78 3.98
CA SER A 44 -27.42 -4.65 3.50
C SER A 44 -26.54 -3.49 3.05
N TYR A 45 -25.42 -3.23 3.71
CA TYR A 45 -24.42 -2.26 3.23
C TYR A 45 -23.79 -2.71 1.91
N ASN A 46 -23.45 -3.98 1.75
CA ASN A 46 -22.95 -4.52 0.47
C ASN A 46 -23.97 -4.34 -0.66
N ASN A 47 -25.24 -4.62 -0.41
CA ASN A 47 -26.32 -4.44 -1.40
C ASN A 47 -26.55 -2.98 -1.73
N LEU A 48 -26.53 -2.10 -0.71
CA LEU A 48 -26.70 -0.66 -0.89
C LEU A 48 -25.54 -0.08 -1.73
N ALA A 49 -24.30 -0.51 -1.46
CA ALA A 49 -23.13 -0.15 -2.23
C ALA A 49 -23.28 -0.48 -3.71
N SER A 50 -23.76 -1.69 -4.02
CA SER A 50 -24.02 -2.11 -5.40
C SER A 50 -25.16 -1.33 -6.08
N ASN A 51 -26.21 -0.99 -5.33
CA ASN A 51 -27.37 -0.26 -5.87
C ASN A 51 -27.07 1.22 -6.16
N GLU A 52 -26.20 1.84 -5.35
CA GLU A 52 -25.85 3.26 -5.42
C GLU A 52 -24.51 3.54 -6.07
N GLU A 53 -23.76 2.49 -6.45
CA GLU A 53 -22.38 2.57 -6.95
C GLU A 53 -21.47 3.36 -6.00
N ASN A 54 -21.73 3.26 -4.67
CA ASN A 54 -20.99 4.00 -3.66
C ASN A 54 -20.04 3.06 -2.87
N PRO A 55 -18.72 3.15 -3.07
CA PRO A 55 -17.74 2.28 -2.41
C PRO A 55 -17.66 2.46 -0.88
N GLU A 56 -18.07 3.61 -0.31
CA GLU A 56 -18.05 3.85 1.13
C GLU A 56 -18.95 2.86 1.90
N HIS A 57 -19.99 2.37 1.25
CA HIS A 57 -20.87 1.37 1.86
C HIS A 57 -20.19 0.00 1.97
N TYR A 58 -19.31 -0.39 1.03
CA TYR A 58 -18.50 -1.59 1.17
C TYR A 58 -17.51 -1.48 2.34
N GLU A 59 -16.88 -0.32 2.52
CA GLU A 59 -16.00 -0.07 3.67
C GLU A 59 -16.78 -0.11 4.99
N THR A 60 -18.03 0.38 5.00
CA THR A 60 -18.90 0.28 6.15
C THR A 60 -19.28 -1.18 6.44
N ALA A 61 -19.57 -1.99 5.40
CA ALA A 61 -19.83 -3.42 5.57
C ALA A 61 -18.63 -4.14 6.20
N ILE A 62 -17.40 -3.82 5.76
CA ILE A 62 -16.18 -4.36 6.36
C ILE A 62 -16.07 -3.97 7.83
N ARG A 63 -16.26 -2.69 8.19
CA ARG A 63 -16.24 -2.25 9.61
C ARG A 63 -17.25 -2.99 10.48
N VAL A 64 -18.46 -3.22 9.96
CA VAL A 64 -19.49 -4.00 10.67
C VAL A 64 -19.03 -5.44 10.88
N LEU A 65 -18.48 -6.10 9.86
CA LEU A 65 -17.97 -7.47 9.93
C LEU A 65 -16.79 -7.58 10.89
N GLU A 66 -15.85 -6.64 10.84
CA GLU A 66 -14.69 -6.59 11.75
C GLU A 66 -15.13 -6.40 13.22
N SER A 67 -16.18 -5.60 13.49
CA SER A 67 -16.67 -5.38 14.84
C SER A 67 -17.24 -6.64 15.51
N MET A 68 -17.54 -7.67 14.72
CA MET A 68 -18.05 -8.97 15.19
C MET A 68 -17.07 -10.13 15.00
N ARG A 69 -15.80 -9.81 14.66
CA ARG A 69 -14.78 -10.82 14.40
C ARG A 69 -14.43 -11.58 15.68
N ASP A 70 -14.57 -12.89 15.63
CA ASP A 70 -14.19 -13.86 16.66
C ASP A 70 -13.89 -15.24 16.03
N GLU A 71 -13.56 -16.24 16.83
CA GLU A 71 -13.25 -17.59 16.34
C GLU A 71 -14.45 -18.28 15.65
N GLU A 72 -15.68 -17.90 15.93
CA GLU A 72 -16.88 -18.45 15.29
C GLU A 72 -17.12 -17.75 13.94
N SER A 73 -17.01 -16.42 13.89
CA SER A 73 -17.19 -15.67 12.66
C SER A 73 -16.14 -16.04 11.60
N GLU A 74 -14.89 -16.30 11.99
CA GLU A 74 -13.84 -16.72 11.06
C GLU A 74 -14.10 -18.10 10.42
N LYS A 75 -15.00 -18.92 11.00
CA LYS A 75 -15.45 -20.20 10.47
C LYS A 75 -16.80 -20.13 9.75
N ASP A 76 -17.51 -19.01 9.86
CA ASP A 76 -18.81 -18.78 9.23
C ASP A 76 -18.63 -18.49 7.73
N GLU A 77 -19.18 -19.33 6.88
CA GLU A 77 -19.11 -19.21 5.41
C GLU A 77 -19.79 -17.94 4.92
N LEU A 78 -20.88 -17.51 5.53
CA LEU A 78 -21.57 -16.27 5.15
C LEU A 78 -20.80 -15.02 5.57
N TRP A 79 -20.15 -15.05 6.72
CA TRP A 79 -19.29 -13.95 7.16
C TRP A 79 -18.09 -13.80 6.21
N ASN A 80 -17.40 -14.90 5.93
CA ASN A 80 -16.27 -14.90 4.99
C ASN A 80 -16.70 -14.45 3.59
N HIS A 81 -17.83 -14.96 3.06
CA HIS A 81 -18.32 -14.54 1.75
C HIS A 81 -18.64 -13.05 1.69
N ARG A 82 -19.30 -12.49 2.71
CA ARG A 82 -19.65 -11.05 2.77
C ARG A 82 -18.41 -10.17 2.86
N MET A 83 -17.40 -10.61 3.61
CA MET A 83 -16.10 -9.93 3.69
C MET A 83 -15.41 -9.94 2.32
N GLY A 84 -15.28 -11.12 1.70
CA GLY A 84 -14.69 -11.27 0.38
C GLY A 84 -15.44 -10.44 -0.68
N PHE A 85 -16.77 -10.39 -0.62
CA PHE A 85 -17.60 -9.60 -1.54
C PHE A 85 -17.29 -8.09 -1.44
N ALA A 86 -17.24 -7.55 -0.22
CA ALA A 86 -16.92 -6.13 -0.02
C ALA A 86 -15.49 -5.80 -0.48
N LEU A 87 -14.52 -6.66 -0.16
CA LEU A 87 -13.13 -6.50 -0.57
C LEU A 87 -12.96 -6.55 -2.10
N TYR A 88 -13.63 -7.50 -2.76
CA TYR A 88 -13.63 -7.63 -4.21
C TYR A 88 -14.07 -6.34 -4.92
N HIS A 89 -15.14 -5.72 -4.43
CA HIS A 89 -15.66 -4.47 -5.00
C HIS A 89 -14.85 -3.21 -4.60
N LEU A 90 -13.85 -3.36 -3.75
CA LEU A 90 -12.89 -2.31 -3.38
C LEU A 90 -11.53 -2.49 -4.07
N ASP A 91 -11.43 -3.27 -5.13
CA ASP A 91 -10.18 -3.60 -5.85
C ASP A 91 -9.12 -4.23 -4.91
N ARG A 92 -9.58 -5.10 -3.98
CA ARG A 92 -8.75 -5.82 -3.00
C ARG A 92 -8.84 -7.32 -3.24
N GLU A 93 -8.64 -7.72 -4.50
CA GLU A 93 -8.86 -9.09 -4.98
C GLU A 93 -7.98 -10.12 -4.27
N GLY A 94 -6.75 -9.75 -3.89
CA GLY A 94 -5.87 -10.63 -3.14
C GLY A 94 -6.45 -11.02 -1.79
N GLU A 95 -6.93 -10.04 -1.03
CA GLU A 95 -7.57 -10.27 0.25
C GLU A 95 -8.93 -10.96 0.07
N ALA A 96 -9.71 -10.55 -0.92
CA ALA A 96 -11.00 -11.16 -1.23
C ALA A 96 -10.87 -12.67 -1.52
N ALA A 97 -9.86 -13.07 -2.29
CA ALA A 97 -9.59 -14.46 -2.63
C ALA A 97 -9.39 -15.34 -1.39
N GLU A 98 -8.68 -14.85 -0.36
CA GLU A 98 -8.49 -15.59 0.88
C GLU A 98 -9.81 -15.87 1.61
N TYR A 99 -10.70 -14.87 1.70
CA TYR A 99 -12.01 -15.03 2.32
C TYR A 99 -12.91 -15.96 1.50
N PHE A 100 -12.87 -15.89 0.17
CA PHE A 100 -13.62 -16.81 -0.68
C PHE A 100 -13.10 -18.26 -0.57
N LEU A 101 -11.78 -18.47 -0.45
CA LEU A 101 -11.23 -19.79 -0.16
C LEU A 101 -11.70 -20.33 1.20
N ARG A 102 -11.75 -19.50 2.25
CA ARG A 102 -12.29 -19.90 3.56
C ARG A 102 -13.76 -20.27 3.46
N THR A 103 -14.57 -19.52 2.70
CA THR A 103 -15.97 -19.86 2.42
C THR A 103 -16.09 -21.24 1.78
N LEU A 104 -15.31 -21.52 0.73
CA LEU A 104 -15.39 -22.79 0.01
C LEU A 104 -14.93 -23.99 0.83
N ASN A 105 -13.96 -23.79 1.74
CA ASN A 105 -13.46 -24.81 2.66
C ASN A 105 -14.46 -25.15 3.78
N GLY A 106 -15.39 -24.24 4.10
CA GLY A 106 -16.38 -24.40 5.15
C GLY A 106 -17.62 -25.21 4.79
N ASN A 107 -17.76 -25.72 3.59
CA ASN A 107 -18.94 -26.47 3.10
C ASN A 107 -20.21 -25.62 2.92
N PRO A 108 -20.17 -24.50 2.17
CA PRO A 108 -21.33 -23.64 1.92
C PRO A 108 -22.42 -24.39 1.12
N TYR A 109 -23.67 -23.93 1.21
CA TYR A 109 -24.76 -24.44 0.38
C TYR A 109 -24.53 -24.12 -1.11
N ASP A 110 -25.15 -24.89 -2.02
CA ASP A 110 -24.77 -24.93 -3.43
C ASP A 110 -24.77 -23.56 -4.14
N SER A 111 -25.80 -22.72 -3.95
CA SER A 111 -25.81 -21.41 -4.61
C SER A 111 -24.72 -20.48 -4.08
N LEU A 112 -24.42 -20.48 -2.78
CA LEU A 112 -23.32 -19.71 -2.20
C LEU A 112 -21.97 -20.21 -2.73
N ARG A 113 -21.82 -21.53 -2.88
CA ARG A 113 -20.62 -22.15 -3.44
C ARG A 113 -20.34 -21.68 -4.87
N ASP A 114 -21.38 -21.72 -5.72
CA ASP A 114 -21.26 -21.36 -7.12
C ASP A 114 -20.96 -19.87 -7.30
N ASP A 115 -21.61 -19.00 -6.55
CA ASP A 115 -21.34 -17.55 -6.55
C ASP A 115 -19.92 -17.27 -6.05
N THR A 116 -19.50 -17.93 -4.95
CA THR A 116 -18.15 -17.73 -4.39
C THR A 116 -17.06 -18.21 -5.35
N LYS A 117 -17.23 -19.36 -6.03
CA LYS A 117 -16.28 -19.83 -7.03
C LYS A 117 -16.10 -18.84 -8.17
N LYS A 118 -17.21 -18.29 -8.67
CA LYS A 118 -17.18 -17.31 -9.75
C LYS A 118 -16.41 -16.05 -9.35
N LEU A 119 -16.66 -15.53 -8.14
CA LEU A 119 -15.94 -14.37 -7.63
C LEU A 119 -14.47 -14.69 -7.38
N LEU A 120 -14.13 -15.87 -6.89
CA LEU A 120 -12.74 -16.29 -6.71
C LEU A 120 -12.01 -16.41 -8.06
N ASP A 121 -12.65 -16.97 -9.09
CA ASP A 121 -12.08 -17.05 -10.43
C ASP A 121 -11.84 -15.64 -11.02
N ASP A 122 -12.76 -14.70 -10.76
CA ASP A 122 -12.60 -13.29 -11.18
C ASP A 122 -11.47 -12.61 -10.39
N CYS A 123 -11.31 -12.87 -9.09
CA CYS A 123 -10.17 -12.37 -8.32
C CYS A 123 -8.85 -12.80 -8.95
N TYR A 124 -8.67 -14.09 -9.23
CA TYR A 124 -7.43 -14.58 -9.85
C TYR A 124 -7.17 -13.99 -11.23
N LYS A 125 -8.22 -13.80 -12.03
CA LYS A 125 -8.10 -13.13 -13.32
C LYS A 125 -7.61 -11.70 -13.19
N PHE A 126 -8.16 -10.92 -12.24
CA PHE A 126 -7.78 -9.52 -12.04
C PHE A 126 -6.41 -9.38 -11.38
N LEU A 127 -6.00 -10.32 -10.56
CA LEU A 127 -4.64 -10.36 -10.02
C LEU A 127 -3.59 -10.71 -11.09
N ALA A 128 -3.93 -11.56 -12.05
CA ALA A 128 -3.05 -11.90 -13.16
C ALA A 128 -2.99 -10.79 -14.23
N PHE A 129 -4.11 -10.11 -14.47
CA PHE A 129 -4.22 -9.00 -15.40
C PHE A 129 -5.08 -7.88 -14.76
N PRO A 130 -4.45 -6.98 -14.01
CA PRO A 130 -5.14 -6.02 -13.17
C PRO A 130 -6.19 -5.20 -13.92
N ARG A 131 -7.34 -5.02 -13.27
CA ARG A 131 -8.43 -4.18 -13.72
C ARG A 131 -9.02 -3.48 -12.51
N TYR A 132 -9.05 -2.17 -12.53
CA TYR A 132 -9.48 -1.36 -11.40
C TYR A 132 -10.79 -0.65 -11.72
N ALA A 133 -11.83 -0.88 -10.88
CA ALA A 133 -13.12 -0.21 -11.02
C ALA A 133 -13.04 1.30 -10.82
N LYS A 134 -12.14 1.74 -9.92
CA LYS A 134 -11.88 3.17 -9.65
C LYS A 134 -10.88 3.81 -10.63
N GLY A 135 -10.38 3.08 -11.62
CA GLY A 135 -9.33 3.50 -12.55
C GLY A 135 -7.91 3.25 -12.04
N TYR A 136 -6.94 3.31 -12.93
CA TYR A 136 -5.52 3.19 -12.58
C TYR A 136 -5.04 4.40 -11.79
N PHE A 137 -3.91 4.26 -11.10
CA PHE A 137 -3.38 5.33 -10.24
C PHE A 137 -3.13 6.63 -11.00
N ALA A 138 -2.63 6.56 -12.24
CA ALA A 138 -2.45 7.73 -13.09
C ALA A 138 -3.75 8.52 -13.28
N GLU A 139 -4.83 7.84 -13.60
CA GLU A 139 -6.15 8.44 -13.75
C GLU A 139 -6.69 9.01 -12.43
N ARG A 140 -6.50 8.29 -11.32
CA ARG A 140 -6.89 8.75 -9.98
C ARG A 140 -6.13 10.02 -9.59
N VAL A 141 -4.84 10.10 -9.90
CA VAL A 141 -4.00 11.29 -9.67
C VAL A 141 -4.49 12.49 -10.45
N GLU A 142 -4.83 12.32 -11.74
CA GLU A 142 -5.38 13.42 -12.57
C GLU A 142 -6.71 13.93 -11.99
N LYS A 143 -7.59 13.02 -11.56
CA LYS A 143 -8.87 13.38 -10.92
C LYS A 143 -8.66 14.10 -9.59
N ALA A 144 -7.74 13.64 -8.77
CA ALA A 144 -7.44 14.26 -7.48
C ALA A 144 -6.88 15.69 -7.66
N TRP A 145 -5.96 15.88 -8.59
CA TRP A 145 -5.45 17.22 -8.90
C TRP A 145 -6.49 18.15 -9.52
N ALA A 146 -7.39 17.63 -10.36
CA ALA A 146 -8.50 18.40 -10.89
C ALA A 146 -9.44 18.88 -9.77
N ALA A 147 -9.81 17.99 -8.83
CA ALA A 147 -10.62 18.32 -7.67
C ALA A 147 -9.91 19.33 -6.74
N PHE A 148 -8.61 19.14 -6.49
CA PHE A 148 -7.85 20.09 -5.68
C PHE A 148 -7.78 21.47 -6.33
N ALA A 149 -7.56 21.55 -7.64
CA ALA A 149 -7.52 22.81 -8.37
C ALA A 149 -8.89 23.53 -8.37
N GLU A 150 -9.99 22.79 -8.37
CA GLU A 150 -11.35 23.35 -8.23
C GLU A 150 -11.57 23.97 -6.84
N HIS A 151 -11.08 23.32 -5.78
CA HIS A 151 -11.24 23.80 -4.40
C HIS A 151 -10.11 24.75 -3.93
N GLU A 152 -9.08 24.98 -4.73
CA GLU A 152 -7.86 25.69 -4.36
C GLU A 152 -8.12 27.10 -3.80
N ALA A 153 -8.96 27.86 -4.47
CA ALA A 153 -9.29 29.22 -4.04
C ALA A 153 -10.05 29.24 -2.70
N GLU A 154 -10.93 28.26 -2.47
CA GLU A 154 -11.66 28.11 -1.22
C GLU A 154 -10.76 27.68 -0.08
N LEU A 155 -9.86 26.73 -0.34
CA LEU A 155 -8.85 26.29 0.64
C LEU A 155 -7.99 27.48 1.09
N ARG A 156 -7.51 28.32 0.15
CA ARG A 156 -6.75 29.52 0.52
C ARG A 156 -7.58 30.49 1.34
N ARG A 157 -8.84 30.74 0.95
CA ARG A 157 -9.74 31.60 1.71
C ARG A 157 -9.91 31.10 3.16
N LEU A 158 -10.15 29.82 3.37
CA LEU A 158 -10.29 29.22 4.69
C LEU A 158 -9.00 29.38 5.53
N VAL A 159 -7.84 29.18 4.92
CA VAL A 159 -6.53 29.39 5.57
C VAL A 159 -6.35 30.85 5.97
N ASP A 160 -6.63 31.82 5.08
CA ASP A 160 -6.47 33.26 5.33
C ASP A 160 -7.42 33.78 6.40
N GLU A 161 -8.64 33.25 6.46
CA GLU A 161 -9.64 33.61 7.47
C GLU A 161 -9.39 32.94 8.82
N GLY A 162 -8.44 32.02 8.89
CA GLY A 162 -8.14 31.24 10.11
C GLY A 162 -9.26 30.30 10.52
N ALA A 163 -9.93 29.67 9.52
CA ALA A 163 -10.97 28.68 9.73
C ALA A 163 -10.48 27.50 10.61
N PRO A 164 -11.38 26.75 11.26
CA PRO A 164 -11.00 25.55 12.01
C PRO A 164 -10.17 24.58 11.16
N GLY A 165 -9.10 24.05 11.73
CA GLY A 165 -8.19 23.14 11.01
C GLY A 165 -8.88 21.92 10.44
N GLU A 166 -9.91 21.40 11.12
CA GLU A 166 -10.73 20.28 10.69
C GLU A 166 -11.47 20.57 9.37
N GLU A 167 -12.02 21.79 9.21
CA GLU A 167 -12.72 22.20 7.99
C GLU A 167 -11.76 22.26 6.79
N ILE A 168 -10.58 22.86 6.98
CA ILE A 168 -9.53 22.92 5.95
C ILE A 168 -9.07 21.51 5.58
N GLN A 169 -8.84 20.67 6.58
CA GLN A 169 -8.38 19.29 6.38
C GLN A 169 -9.42 18.46 5.64
N GLN A 170 -10.70 18.57 6.00
CA GLN A 170 -11.78 17.85 5.34
C GLN A 170 -11.91 18.23 3.86
N LEU A 171 -11.83 19.53 3.53
CA LEU A 171 -11.88 19.98 2.15
C LEU A 171 -10.67 19.52 1.33
N ALA A 172 -9.47 19.60 1.90
CA ALA A 172 -8.26 19.09 1.26
C ALA A 172 -8.34 17.57 1.06
N PHE A 173 -8.76 16.81 2.08
CA PHE A 173 -8.92 15.37 1.98
C PHE A 173 -9.93 14.96 0.91
N SER A 174 -11.11 15.62 0.85
CA SER A 174 -12.13 15.33 -0.17
C SER A 174 -11.60 15.46 -1.59
N SER A 175 -10.61 16.34 -1.80
CA SER A 175 -9.96 16.50 -3.10
C SER A 175 -8.92 15.41 -3.40
N LEU A 176 -8.20 14.94 -2.38
CA LEU A 176 -7.06 14.02 -2.53
C LEU A 176 -7.44 12.54 -2.41
N GLN A 177 -8.57 12.21 -1.77
CA GLN A 177 -8.99 10.84 -1.45
C GLN A 177 -9.18 9.94 -2.68
N THR A 178 -9.40 10.52 -3.87
CA THR A 178 -9.51 9.74 -5.10
C THR A 178 -8.20 9.03 -5.41
N ALA A 179 -7.06 9.69 -5.18
CA ALA A 179 -5.74 9.07 -5.32
C ALA A 179 -5.36 8.26 -4.09
N PHE A 180 -5.65 8.78 -2.89
CA PHE A 180 -5.23 8.21 -1.61
C PHE A 180 -6.41 8.12 -0.64
N PRO A 181 -7.15 7.00 -0.61
CA PRO A 181 -8.34 6.85 0.23
C PRO A 181 -8.09 7.03 1.73
N ASP A 182 -6.93 6.62 2.20
CA ASP A 182 -6.52 6.64 3.62
C ASP A 182 -5.29 7.53 3.82
N LEU A 183 -5.28 8.71 3.21
CA LEU A 183 -4.14 9.63 3.24
C LEU A 183 -3.95 10.28 4.61
N SER A 184 -2.78 10.09 5.19
CA SER A 184 -2.28 10.93 6.29
C SER A 184 -1.54 12.14 5.75
N PHE A 185 -1.92 13.34 6.22
CA PHE A 185 -1.24 14.57 5.85
C PHE A 185 -1.42 15.66 6.89
N GLU A 186 -0.50 16.62 6.87
CA GLU A 186 -0.54 17.82 7.71
C GLU A 186 -0.69 19.06 6.84
N ILE A 187 -1.43 20.05 7.34
CA ILE A 187 -1.56 21.35 6.68
C ILE A 187 -0.90 22.43 7.56
N GLY A 188 0.17 23.01 7.05
CA GLY A 188 0.79 24.19 7.62
C GLY A 188 0.02 25.45 7.20
N ALA A 189 -0.99 25.84 7.98
CA ALA A 189 -1.92 26.90 7.65
C ALA A 189 -1.27 28.24 7.30
N LYS A 190 -0.09 28.57 7.82
CA LYS A 190 0.56 29.87 7.57
C LYS A 190 1.29 29.94 6.22
N ASN A 191 1.58 28.81 5.57
CA ASN A 191 2.49 28.74 4.43
C ASN A 191 1.90 28.02 3.22
N TYR A 192 0.59 27.73 3.20
CA TYR A 192 -0.07 26.90 2.16
C TYR A 192 0.74 25.65 1.86
N HIS A 193 1.13 24.93 2.91
CA HIS A 193 2.00 23.77 2.84
C HIS A 193 1.26 22.52 3.28
N ILE A 194 1.22 21.52 2.41
CA ILE A 194 0.70 20.17 2.71
C ILE A 194 1.88 19.21 2.76
N ILE A 195 1.96 18.45 3.86
CA ILE A 195 2.97 17.44 4.09
C ILE A 195 2.28 16.08 4.01
N LEU A 196 2.63 15.29 3.01
CA LEU A 196 2.12 13.93 2.83
C LEU A 196 2.93 12.97 3.70
N SER A 197 2.26 12.18 4.53
CA SER A 197 2.89 11.20 5.40
C SER A 197 2.58 9.78 4.96
N ALA A 198 3.62 8.96 4.90
CA ALA A 198 3.49 7.53 4.59
C ALA A 198 3.18 6.68 5.84
N ASP A 199 3.27 7.25 7.05
CA ASP A 199 3.02 6.57 8.33
C ASP A 199 3.68 5.17 8.38
N GLY A 200 4.98 5.10 8.02
CA GLY A 200 5.76 3.86 8.00
C GLY A 200 5.53 2.94 6.79
N THR A 201 4.61 3.29 5.89
CA THR A 201 4.34 2.52 4.67
C THR A 201 5.25 2.98 3.53
N TRP A 202 6.45 2.42 3.46
CA TRP A 202 7.51 2.84 2.54
C TRP A 202 7.05 2.95 1.06
N MET A 203 6.16 2.07 0.61
CA MET A 203 5.62 2.08 -0.75
C MET A 203 4.90 3.39 -1.11
N LEU A 204 4.28 4.06 -0.13
CA LEU A 204 3.59 5.32 -0.37
C LEU A 204 4.51 6.44 -0.82
N TYR A 205 5.80 6.41 -0.43
CA TYR A 205 6.77 7.41 -0.90
C TYR A 205 6.91 7.41 -2.42
N LEU A 206 6.90 6.23 -3.05
CA LEU A 206 6.92 6.10 -4.50
C LEU A 206 5.66 6.71 -5.13
N LEU A 207 4.50 6.41 -4.57
CA LEU A 207 3.22 6.93 -5.04
C LEU A 207 3.12 8.45 -4.83
N PHE A 208 3.60 8.97 -3.70
CA PHE A 208 3.66 10.43 -3.45
C PHE A 208 4.60 11.14 -4.43
N ARG A 209 5.74 10.54 -4.75
CA ARG A 209 6.66 11.09 -5.75
C ARG A 209 5.97 11.21 -7.11
N TYR A 210 5.30 10.14 -7.58
CA TYR A 210 4.53 10.17 -8.81
C TYR A 210 3.42 11.22 -8.74
N PHE A 211 2.62 11.23 -7.69
CA PHE A 211 1.55 12.21 -7.46
C PHE A 211 2.05 13.66 -7.56
N LEU A 212 3.13 14.01 -6.86
CA LEU A 212 3.70 15.34 -6.88
C LEU A 212 4.33 15.71 -8.25
N SER A 213 4.83 14.74 -9.00
CA SER A 213 5.33 14.99 -10.35
C SER A 213 4.23 15.45 -11.31
N ARG A 214 2.97 15.10 -11.01
CA ARG A 214 1.77 15.45 -11.80
C ARG A 214 1.06 16.70 -11.32
N MET A 215 1.59 17.38 -10.30
CA MET A 215 0.97 18.60 -9.73
C MET A 215 0.82 19.69 -10.80
N PRO A 216 -0.41 20.24 -11.02
CA PRO A 216 -0.64 21.33 -11.97
C PRO A 216 0.10 22.60 -11.55
N GLU A 217 0.58 23.35 -12.54
CA GLU A 217 1.26 24.63 -12.29
C GLU A 217 0.39 25.65 -11.54
N SER A 218 -0.91 25.65 -11.79
CA SER A 218 -1.88 26.49 -11.09
C SER A 218 -1.92 26.22 -9.57
N VAL A 219 -1.75 24.96 -9.16
CA VAL A 219 -1.65 24.57 -7.75
C VAL A 219 -0.27 24.91 -7.22
N ARG A 220 0.79 24.57 -7.95
CA ARG A 220 2.19 24.82 -7.58
C ARG A 220 2.50 26.28 -7.35
N ALA A 221 1.79 27.18 -8.05
CA ALA A 221 1.96 28.63 -7.89
C ALA A 221 1.58 29.13 -6.49
N HIS A 222 0.74 28.42 -5.76
CA HIS A 222 0.20 28.84 -4.46
C HIS A 222 0.50 27.88 -3.31
N TRP A 223 0.57 26.57 -3.61
CA TRP A 223 0.73 25.54 -2.61
C TRP A 223 2.09 24.86 -2.71
N LYS A 224 2.68 24.62 -1.55
CA LYS A 224 3.83 23.76 -1.41
C LYS A 224 3.37 22.38 -0.92
N PHE A 225 3.88 21.34 -1.53
CA PHE A 225 3.75 19.96 -1.04
C PHE A 225 5.13 19.40 -0.72
N SER A 226 5.21 18.60 0.33
CA SER A 226 6.41 17.82 0.66
C SER A 226 6.02 16.41 1.10
N ILE A 227 6.98 15.51 1.07
CA ILE A 227 6.84 14.12 1.47
C ILE A 227 7.59 13.92 2.78
N GLY A 228 6.92 13.32 3.75
CA GLY A 228 7.44 13.07 5.09
C GLY A 228 7.40 14.27 6.03
N ARG A 229 7.06 13.99 7.27
CA ARG A 229 7.05 15.00 8.36
C ARG A 229 8.45 15.51 8.64
N ASN A 230 8.55 16.81 8.90
CA ASN A 230 9.81 17.41 9.32
C ASN A 230 10.13 17.04 10.78
N ALA A 231 11.41 17.08 11.12
CA ALA A 231 11.84 16.89 12.50
C ALA A 231 11.46 18.07 13.39
N HIS A 232 11.01 17.75 14.59
CA HIS A 232 10.70 18.67 15.69
C HIS A 232 11.38 18.18 16.98
N PRO A 233 12.71 18.35 17.14
CA PRO A 233 13.42 17.80 18.30
C PRO A 233 12.92 18.36 19.64
N ASP A 234 12.34 19.59 19.64
CA ASP A 234 11.77 20.23 20.85
C ASP A 234 10.27 19.90 21.04
N LEU A 235 9.77 18.78 20.49
CA LEU A 235 8.36 18.43 20.55
C LEU A 235 7.85 18.27 21.98
N CYS A 236 6.54 18.54 22.15
CA CYS A 236 5.80 18.25 23.36
C CYS A 236 4.38 17.81 22.95
N ILE A 237 4.05 16.53 23.14
CA ILE A 237 2.80 15.92 22.69
C ILE A 237 1.92 15.57 23.89
N ASP A 238 0.64 15.89 23.82
CA ASP A 238 -0.38 15.49 24.78
C ASP A 238 -1.17 14.29 24.23
N PHE A 239 -1.02 13.13 24.87
CA PHE A 239 -1.74 11.91 24.50
C PHE A 239 -3.06 11.73 25.28
N GLY A 240 -3.49 12.75 26.05
CA GLY A 240 -4.72 12.74 26.84
C GLY A 240 -4.48 12.44 28.32
N GLU A 241 -3.43 11.73 28.68
CA GLU A 241 -3.05 11.43 30.07
C GLU A 241 -1.97 12.40 30.61
N GLY A 242 -1.51 13.32 29.78
CA GLY A 242 -0.49 14.30 30.11
C GLY A 242 0.44 14.58 28.93
N LYS A 243 1.25 15.62 29.12
CA LYS A 243 2.21 16.04 28.12
C LYS A 243 3.52 15.27 28.27
N ILE A 244 4.07 14.84 27.17
CA ILE A 244 5.38 14.22 27.06
C ILE A 244 6.26 15.16 26.23
N SER A 245 7.32 15.69 26.86
CA SER A 245 8.33 16.50 26.20
C SER A 245 9.51 15.62 25.76
N ALA A 246 10.07 15.88 24.59
CA ALA A 246 11.27 15.18 24.11
C ALA A 246 12.47 15.27 25.05
N GLU A 247 12.54 16.35 25.85
CA GLU A 247 13.57 16.54 26.88
C GLU A 247 13.43 15.58 28.07
N GLU A 248 12.24 15.00 28.29
CA GLU A 248 11.94 14.11 29.42
C GLU A 248 11.98 12.63 29.01
N VAL A 249 12.02 12.34 27.72
CA VAL A 249 12.04 10.98 27.17
C VAL A 249 13.47 10.46 27.09
N GLN A 250 13.70 9.29 27.67
CA GLN A 250 14.98 8.57 27.60
C GLN A 250 15.01 7.65 26.39
N VAL A 251 16.12 7.61 25.67
CA VAL A 251 16.33 6.75 24.50
C VAL A 251 17.63 5.97 24.65
N LEU A 252 17.53 4.65 24.63
CA LEU A 252 18.67 3.75 24.49
C LEU A 252 18.82 3.36 23.03
N ILE A 253 20.00 3.54 22.46
CA ILE A 253 20.32 3.26 21.06
C ILE A 253 21.17 2.00 20.98
N THR A 254 20.74 1.04 20.15
CA THR A 254 21.50 -0.18 19.82
C THR A 254 21.75 -0.21 18.33
N GLU A 255 22.99 -0.40 17.91
CA GLU A 255 23.37 -0.54 16.51
C GLU A 255 22.96 -1.92 15.99
N ASP A 256 22.35 -1.95 14.81
CA ASP A 256 21.97 -3.21 14.16
C ASP A 256 23.17 -3.89 13.50
N GLU A 257 23.03 -5.19 13.22
CA GLU A 257 24.04 -5.93 12.46
C GLU A 257 24.25 -5.30 11.08
N GLY A 258 25.49 -4.85 10.80
CA GLY A 258 25.84 -4.14 9.57
C GLY A 258 26.01 -2.64 9.73
N GLY A 259 25.51 -2.03 10.80
CA GLY A 259 25.73 -0.64 11.15
C GLY A 259 25.01 0.39 10.24
N GLU A 260 24.03 -0.05 9.45
CA GLU A 260 23.27 0.81 8.53
C GLU A 260 22.05 1.47 9.20
N SER A 261 21.59 0.91 10.32
CA SER A 261 20.44 1.37 11.10
C SER A 261 20.65 1.15 12.60
N VAL A 262 19.72 1.67 13.39
CA VAL A 262 19.68 1.48 14.84
C VAL A 262 18.31 0.99 15.29
N SER A 263 18.28 0.21 16.36
CA SER A 263 17.11 -0.05 17.17
C SER A 263 17.10 0.91 18.35
N VAL A 264 15.93 1.44 18.72
CA VAL A 264 15.79 2.34 19.86
C VAL A 264 14.78 1.81 20.88
N GLU A 265 15.15 1.96 22.17
CA GLU A 265 14.22 1.76 23.30
C GLU A 265 13.87 3.14 23.87
N VAL A 266 12.57 3.45 23.86
CA VAL A 266 12.04 4.78 24.24
C VAL A 266 11.27 4.63 25.53
N TYR A 267 11.67 5.35 26.56
CA TYR A 267 11.06 5.30 27.88
C TYR A 267 10.58 6.67 28.38
N HIS A 268 9.34 6.70 28.81
CA HIS A 268 8.76 7.74 29.64
C HIS A 268 7.59 7.15 30.45
N PRO A 269 7.38 7.55 31.73
CA PRO A 269 6.33 6.94 32.59
C PRO A 269 4.92 7.00 31.98
N LEU A 270 4.60 8.03 31.21
CA LEU A 270 3.29 8.20 30.57
C LEU A 270 3.13 7.40 29.29
N LEU A 271 4.14 6.74 28.75
CA LEU A 271 3.97 5.90 27.54
C LEU A 271 3.01 4.75 27.77
N HIS A 272 3.02 4.16 28.98
CA HIS A 272 2.16 3.05 29.37
C HIS A 272 0.85 3.50 30.03
N ALA A 273 0.60 4.80 30.16
CA ALA A 273 -0.65 5.33 30.67
C ALA A 273 -1.71 5.40 29.56
N GLY A 274 -2.97 5.08 29.89
CA GLY A 274 -4.11 5.22 28.98
C GLY A 274 -4.36 4.05 28.02
N GLN A 275 -5.19 4.28 27.00
CA GLN A 275 -5.72 3.22 26.14
C GLN A 275 -4.86 2.91 24.91
N SER A 276 -4.11 3.89 24.40
CA SER A 276 -3.27 3.68 23.23
C SER A 276 -2.02 2.86 23.58
N PRO A 277 -1.59 1.93 22.71
CA PRO A 277 -0.40 1.11 22.95
C PRO A 277 0.88 1.96 23.15
N ALA A 278 1.73 1.56 24.08
CA ALA A 278 2.98 2.28 24.38
C ALA A 278 3.91 2.34 23.17
N TRP A 279 4.01 1.26 22.39
CA TRP A 279 4.82 1.21 21.18
C TRP A 279 4.37 2.27 20.15
N TRP A 280 3.07 2.46 19.95
CA TRP A 280 2.54 3.47 19.03
C TRP A 280 2.90 4.89 19.48
N ARG A 281 2.78 5.19 20.79
CA ARG A 281 3.18 6.49 21.34
C ARG A 281 4.68 6.74 21.18
N ALA A 282 5.50 5.72 21.39
CA ALA A 282 6.95 5.79 21.18
C ALA A 282 7.28 6.08 19.71
N GLU A 283 6.59 5.39 18.78
CA GLU A 283 6.75 5.60 17.35
C GLU A 283 6.40 7.05 16.94
N VAL A 284 5.25 7.56 17.40
CA VAL A 284 4.85 8.97 17.17
C VAL A 284 5.89 9.95 17.71
N LEU A 285 6.45 9.72 18.90
CA LEU A 285 7.47 10.59 19.48
C LEU A 285 8.77 10.57 18.67
N VAL A 286 9.27 9.38 18.30
CA VAL A 286 10.50 9.24 17.52
C VAL A 286 10.33 9.87 16.14
N ASP A 287 9.25 9.52 15.44
CA ASP A 287 8.96 10.01 14.09
C ASP A 287 8.93 11.55 14.05
N ASN A 288 8.27 12.18 15.01
CA ASN A 288 8.25 13.63 15.10
C ASN A 288 9.60 14.22 15.54
N ALA A 289 10.35 13.58 16.42
CA ALA A 289 11.62 14.11 16.89
C ALA A 289 12.70 14.12 15.81
N VAL A 290 12.80 13.04 15.04
CA VAL A 290 13.87 12.88 14.05
C VAL A 290 13.43 13.24 12.63
N GLY A 291 12.13 13.24 12.35
CA GLY A 291 11.53 13.40 11.03
C GLY A 291 11.30 12.06 10.35
N GLU A 292 10.18 11.96 9.61
CA GLU A 292 9.66 10.70 9.07
C GLU A 292 10.67 9.97 8.16
N LEU A 293 11.35 10.70 7.26
CA LEU A 293 12.31 10.07 6.34
C LEU A 293 13.54 9.52 7.10
N VAL A 294 14.00 10.24 8.11
CA VAL A 294 15.14 9.81 8.97
C VAL A 294 14.73 8.57 9.78
N ASN A 295 13.53 8.60 10.37
CA ASN A 295 13.00 7.46 11.09
C ASN A 295 12.93 6.23 10.19
N THR A 296 12.33 6.36 9.01
CA THR A 296 12.16 5.27 8.05
C THR A 296 13.48 4.66 7.57
N GLU A 297 14.52 5.49 7.40
CA GLU A 297 15.78 5.06 6.80
C GLU A 297 16.77 4.52 7.86
N PHE A 298 16.82 5.12 9.05
CA PHE A 298 17.86 4.82 10.02
C PHE A 298 17.39 4.18 11.32
N VAL A 299 16.06 4.10 11.56
CA VAL A 299 15.51 3.44 12.75
C VAL A 299 14.77 2.18 12.34
N SER A 300 15.39 1.03 12.59
CA SER A 300 14.85 -0.28 12.18
C SER A 300 13.74 -0.78 13.11
N LYS A 301 13.83 -0.41 14.40
CA LYS A 301 12.90 -0.87 15.43
C LYS A 301 12.78 0.13 16.56
N ILE A 302 11.53 0.32 17.03
CA ILE A 302 11.19 1.15 18.18
C ILE A 302 10.51 0.27 19.22
N ASN A 303 11.04 0.22 20.43
CA ASN A 303 10.46 -0.47 21.56
C ASN A 303 10.11 0.54 22.67
N ALA A 304 9.10 0.23 23.47
CA ALA A 304 8.72 0.99 24.65
C ALA A 304 8.75 0.07 25.87
N PRO A 305 9.89 -0.04 26.58
CA PRO A 305 10.01 -0.88 27.76
C PRO A 305 9.17 -0.32 28.94
N GLU A 306 8.70 -1.20 29.83
CA GLU A 306 7.96 -0.81 31.03
C GLU A 306 8.87 -0.18 32.10
N GLU A 307 10.13 -0.57 32.13
CA GLU A 307 11.13 -0.10 33.10
C GLU A 307 12.13 0.83 32.42
N ALA A 308 12.56 1.86 33.14
CA ALA A 308 13.58 2.79 32.65
C ALA A 308 14.90 2.05 32.37
N PRO A 309 15.53 2.26 31.21
CA PRO A 309 16.88 1.79 30.96
C PRO A 309 17.88 2.49 31.88
N GLU A 310 19.09 1.94 32.04
CA GLU A 310 20.12 2.54 32.87
C GLU A 310 20.49 3.93 32.35
N ALA A 311 20.38 4.96 33.19
CA ALA A 311 20.52 6.37 32.81
C ALA A 311 21.87 6.72 32.17
N GLU A 312 22.94 5.99 32.52
CA GLU A 312 24.30 6.23 32.00
C GLU A 312 24.45 5.83 30.52
N THR A 313 23.50 5.05 29.96
CA THR A 313 23.52 4.53 28.59
C THR A 313 22.51 5.22 27.68
N THR A 314 21.72 6.16 28.20
CA THR A 314 20.64 6.81 27.47
C THR A 314 20.98 8.23 27.07
N ILE A 315 20.31 8.69 26.01
CA ILE A 315 20.26 10.11 25.60
C ILE A 315 18.82 10.61 25.75
N LYS A 316 18.60 11.90 25.58
CA LYS A 316 17.25 12.46 25.44
C LYS A 316 16.73 12.27 24.01
N LEU A 317 15.43 12.17 23.85
CA LEU A 317 14.82 12.07 22.53
C LEU A 317 15.10 13.32 21.68
N SER A 318 15.18 14.52 22.29
CA SER A 318 15.56 15.76 21.62
C SER A 318 16.97 15.72 20.98
N GLU A 319 17.85 14.83 21.48
CA GLU A 319 19.22 14.67 20.99
C GLU A 319 19.33 13.57 19.90
N LEU A 320 18.30 12.73 19.73
CA LEU A 320 18.37 11.54 18.87
C LEU A 320 18.73 11.89 17.43
N ARG A 321 18.12 12.93 16.83
CA ARG A 321 18.43 13.34 15.46
C ARG A 321 19.90 13.73 15.29
N GLU A 322 20.45 14.47 16.27
CA GLU A 322 21.85 14.88 16.22
C GLU A 322 22.79 13.67 16.35
N VAL A 323 22.48 12.72 17.22
CA VAL A 323 23.25 11.48 17.38
C VAL A 323 23.22 10.65 16.10
N LEU A 324 22.07 10.53 15.44
CA LEU A 324 21.97 9.88 14.14
C LEU A 324 22.81 10.61 13.08
N ALA A 325 22.76 11.96 13.06
CA ALA A 325 23.57 12.79 12.15
C ALA A 325 25.08 12.62 12.37
N GLN A 326 25.51 12.49 13.61
CA GLN A 326 26.92 12.22 13.94
C GLN A 326 27.36 10.82 13.49
N ARG A 327 26.46 9.84 13.59
CA ARG A 327 26.74 8.45 13.24
C ARG A 327 26.76 8.20 11.73
N TYR A 328 25.76 8.68 11.03
CA TYR A 328 25.56 8.43 9.60
C TYR A 328 26.00 9.58 8.69
N GLY A 329 26.45 10.69 9.28
CA GLY A 329 26.84 11.90 8.56
C GLY A 329 25.65 12.69 8.00
N ASN A 330 25.95 13.76 7.26
CA ASN A 330 24.92 14.50 6.51
C ASN A 330 24.60 13.74 5.21
N ASP A 331 23.88 12.63 5.35
CA ASP A 331 23.48 11.83 4.21
C ASP A 331 22.41 12.59 3.39
N PRO A 332 22.56 12.65 2.05
CA PRO A 332 21.55 13.25 1.17
C PRO A 332 20.15 12.65 1.32
N ARG A 333 20.05 11.39 1.81
CA ARG A 333 18.78 10.70 2.07
C ARG A 333 17.90 11.39 3.12
N TRP A 334 18.48 12.19 4.02
CA TRP A 334 17.76 12.74 5.16
C TRP A 334 16.60 13.69 4.81
N GLU A 335 16.64 14.27 3.63
CA GLU A 335 15.62 15.26 3.21
C GLU A 335 15.19 15.07 1.74
N ASN A 336 15.72 14.06 1.05
CA ASN A 336 15.46 13.85 -0.38
C ASN A 336 14.91 12.46 -0.66
N ILE A 337 13.60 12.39 -0.84
CA ILE A 337 12.90 11.15 -1.19
C ILE A 337 13.43 10.50 -2.49
N ASP A 338 13.88 11.30 -3.46
CA ASP A 338 14.44 10.76 -4.70
C ASP A 338 15.73 9.97 -4.46
N VAL A 339 16.54 10.39 -3.49
CA VAL A 339 17.77 9.65 -3.12
C VAL A 339 17.42 8.34 -2.42
N ILE A 340 16.44 8.34 -1.52
CA ILE A 340 15.94 7.12 -0.87
C ILE A 340 15.42 6.13 -1.92
N LEU A 341 14.59 6.60 -2.85
CA LEU A 341 13.95 5.76 -3.88
C LEU A 341 14.91 5.31 -4.99
N GLN A 342 16.05 5.97 -5.17
CA GLN A 342 17.10 5.58 -6.12
C GLN A 342 18.11 4.57 -5.55
N GLY A 343 18.09 4.36 -4.24
CA GLY A 343 18.94 3.35 -3.59
C GLY A 343 18.67 1.96 -4.20
N THR A 344 19.72 1.26 -4.63
CA THR A 344 19.60 -0.07 -5.19
C THR A 344 20.36 -1.09 -4.35
N MET A 345 19.73 -2.24 -4.18
CA MET A 345 20.34 -3.40 -3.53
C MET A 345 20.68 -4.47 -4.57
N ASN A 346 21.91 -4.96 -4.53
CA ASN A 346 22.30 -6.15 -5.29
C ASN A 346 21.95 -7.40 -4.49
N TYR A 347 21.39 -8.40 -5.15
CA TYR A 347 21.09 -9.67 -4.53
C TYR A 347 21.56 -10.84 -5.40
N ARG A 348 21.84 -11.98 -4.74
CA ARG A 348 22.24 -13.21 -5.41
C ARG A 348 21.63 -14.41 -4.70
N PHE A 349 21.06 -15.32 -5.48
CA PHE A 349 20.55 -16.58 -4.99
C PHE A 349 21.46 -17.74 -5.38
N LYS A 350 21.40 -18.82 -4.63
CA LYS A 350 22.04 -20.06 -5.01
C LYS A 350 21.25 -20.69 -6.17
N GLU A 351 21.96 -21.08 -7.23
CA GLU A 351 21.36 -21.80 -8.34
C GLU A 351 20.66 -23.09 -7.86
N ARG A 352 19.52 -23.36 -8.44
CA ARG A 352 18.72 -24.53 -8.19
C ARG A 352 18.60 -25.36 -9.47
N ASP A 353 18.73 -26.69 -9.33
CA ASP A 353 18.65 -27.62 -10.47
C ASP A 353 17.23 -28.16 -10.70
N ASP A 354 16.33 -27.97 -9.74
CA ASP A 354 14.98 -28.51 -9.68
C ASP A 354 13.90 -27.53 -10.18
N ILE A 355 14.27 -26.58 -11.05
CA ILE A 355 13.39 -25.52 -11.56
C ILE A 355 13.15 -25.70 -13.03
N GLU A 356 11.89 -25.54 -13.45
CA GLU A 356 11.47 -25.53 -14.84
C GLU A 356 11.44 -24.07 -15.39
N PRO A 357 11.55 -23.87 -16.73
CA PRO A 357 11.51 -22.53 -17.32
C PRO A 357 10.23 -21.73 -17.04
N GLU A 358 9.13 -22.41 -16.75
CA GLU A 358 7.83 -21.83 -16.42
C GLU A 358 7.75 -21.33 -14.98
N ASP A 359 8.69 -21.72 -14.11
CA ASP A 359 8.78 -21.28 -12.72
C ASP A 359 9.45 -19.91 -12.63
N LEU A 360 8.79 -18.88 -13.14
CA LEU A 360 9.35 -17.55 -13.28
C LEU A 360 9.86 -16.99 -11.95
N ARG A 361 11.04 -16.36 -11.98
CA ARG A 361 11.81 -15.80 -10.86
C ARG A 361 12.38 -16.81 -9.86
N PHE A 362 12.07 -18.11 -9.96
CA PHE A 362 12.75 -19.13 -9.16
C PHE A 362 14.10 -19.53 -9.73
N ASP A 363 14.33 -19.22 -10.98
CA ASP A 363 15.58 -19.43 -11.73
C ASP A 363 16.62 -18.31 -11.52
N ILE A 364 16.29 -17.23 -10.78
CA ILE A 364 17.17 -16.07 -10.61
C ILE A 364 18.50 -16.47 -9.94
N ILE A 365 19.59 -16.04 -10.58
CA ILE A 365 20.96 -16.16 -10.07
C ILE A 365 21.37 -14.85 -9.38
N SER A 366 21.16 -13.71 -10.05
CA SER A 366 21.53 -12.39 -9.52
C SER A 366 20.61 -11.30 -10.04
N GLY A 367 20.54 -10.20 -9.30
CA GLY A 367 19.76 -9.04 -9.72
C GLY A 367 20.07 -7.81 -8.90
N THR A 368 19.46 -6.71 -9.32
CA THR A 368 19.45 -5.41 -8.62
C THR A 368 18.01 -4.97 -8.44
N THR A 369 17.70 -4.35 -7.32
CA THR A 369 16.36 -3.79 -7.08
C THR A 369 16.42 -2.57 -6.17
N SER A 370 15.58 -1.57 -6.42
CA SER A 370 15.28 -0.50 -5.48
C SER A 370 14.14 -0.86 -4.52
N MET A 371 13.52 -2.05 -4.70
CA MET A 371 12.36 -2.53 -3.92
C MET A 371 12.63 -3.90 -3.29
N PRO A 372 13.63 -4.02 -2.38
CA PRO A 372 14.04 -5.32 -1.84
C PRO A 372 12.92 -6.02 -1.06
N ARG A 373 12.02 -5.27 -0.42
CA ARG A 373 10.88 -5.84 0.31
C ARG A 373 9.90 -6.53 -0.63
N LEU A 374 9.58 -5.92 -1.79
CA LEU A 374 8.66 -6.50 -2.79
C LEU A 374 9.23 -7.80 -3.37
N VAL A 375 10.51 -7.77 -3.75
CA VAL A 375 11.23 -8.99 -4.21
C VAL A 375 11.28 -10.06 -3.12
N GLY A 376 11.50 -9.65 -1.86
CA GLY A 376 11.54 -10.56 -0.71
C GLY A 376 10.18 -11.20 -0.40
N GLU A 377 9.07 -10.45 -0.47
CA GLU A 377 7.72 -10.99 -0.31
C GLU A 377 7.41 -12.03 -1.38
N PHE A 378 7.68 -11.72 -2.64
CA PHE A 378 7.52 -12.69 -3.72
C PHE A 378 8.30 -13.97 -3.45
N ALA A 379 9.58 -13.87 -3.03
CA ALA A 379 10.41 -15.03 -2.72
C ALA A 379 9.86 -15.90 -1.57
N ARG A 380 9.17 -15.30 -0.61
CA ARG A 380 8.51 -16.00 0.52
C ARG A 380 7.09 -16.49 0.20
N GLY A 381 6.50 -16.08 -0.92
CA GLY A 381 5.11 -16.36 -1.27
C GLY A 381 4.12 -15.44 -0.54
N GLU A 382 4.56 -14.27 -0.12
CA GLU A 382 3.76 -13.20 0.45
C GLU A 382 3.36 -12.21 -0.63
N SER A 383 2.30 -11.44 -0.44
CA SER A 383 1.79 -10.48 -1.44
C SER A 383 1.28 -9.17 -0.83
N GLY A 384 1.58 -8.88 0.43
CA GLY A 384 1.05 -7.71 1.12
C GLY A 384 1.36 -6.37 0.44
N LEU A 385 2.56 -6.20 -0.09
CA LEU A 385 2.94 -4.98 -0.83
C LEU A 385 2.30 -4.91 -2.22
N GLU A 386 2.14 -6.04 -2.90
CA GLU A 386 1.44 -6.08 -4.19
C GLU A 386 -0.05 -5.79 -4.00
N ASP A 387 -0.69 -6.35 -2.98
CA ASP A 387 -2.08 -6.05 -2.63
C ASP A 387 -2.26 -4.56 -2.26
N LEU A 388 -1.28 -3.96 -1.60
CA LEU A 388 -1.27 -2.52 -1.34
C LEU A 388 -1.21 -1.72 -2.64
N LEU A 389 -0.32 -2.08 -3.58
CA LEU A 389 -0.24 -1.43 -4.90
C LEU A 389 -1.58 -1.53 -5.65
N HIS A 390 -2.22 -2.70 -5.63
CA HIS A 390 -3.53 -2.91 -6.24
C HIS A 390 -4.61 -1.99 -5.66
N ARG A 391 -4.64 -1.78 -4.34
CA ARG A 391 -5.58 -0.84 -3.69
C ARG A 391 -5.47 0.57 -4.22
N PHE A 392 -4.27 1.00 -4.62
CA PHE A 392 -4.04 2.31 -5.23
C PHE A 392 -4.21 2.31 -6.75
N GLY A 393 -4.48 1.18 -7.39
CA GLY A 393 -4.60 1.06 -8.83
C GLY A 393 -3.24 1.03 -9.55
N CYS A 394 -2.23 0.52 -8.86
CA CYS A 394 -0.89 0.27 -9.40
C CYS A 394 -0.68 -1.21 -9.69
N VAL A 395 0.28 -1.51 -10.52
CA VAL A 395 0.69 -2.88 -10.88
C VAL A 395 2.17 -3.03 -10.59
N GLY A 396 2.52 -3.80 -9.57
CA GLY A 396 3.88 -4.29 -9.39
C GLY A 396 4.06 -5.59 -10.19
N GLY A 397 5.13 -5.68 -10.97
CA GLY A 397 5.33 -6.87 -11.77
C GLY A 397 6.68 -6.93 -12.43
N PHE A 398 6.84 -7.94 -13.25
CA PHE A 398 8.06 -8.14 -14.03
C PHE A 398 7.76 -8.69 -15.41
N PHE A 399 8.60 -8.31 -16.35
CA PHE A 399 8.70 -8.94 -17.64
C PHE A 399 9.83 -9.96 -17.59
N ALA A 400 9.54 -11.20 -18.01
CA ALA A 400 10.51 -12.27 -18.18
C ALA A 400 10.67 -12.59 -19.68
N PHE A 401 11.87 -12.64 -20.20
CA PHE A 401 12.10 -12.91 -21.62
C PHE A 401 13.49 -13.47 -21.89
N ASP A 402 13.65 -14.07 -23.09
CA ASP A 402 14.91 -14.60 -23.55
C ASP A 402 15.65 -13.55 -24.40
N VAL A 403 16.96 -13.43 -24.20
CA VAL A 403 17.82 -12.65 -25.08
C VAL A 403 18.32 -13.54 -26.22
N PRO A 404 18.05 -13.18 -27.49
CA PRO A 404 18.40 -14.03 -28.63
C PRO A 404 19.88 -14.32 -28.69
N GLY A 405 20.23 -15.59 -28.89
CA GLY A 405 21.62 -16.03 -29.06
C GLY A 405 22.51 -15.93 -27.81
N LEU A 406 21.95 -15.62 -26.65
CA LEU A 406 22.73 -15.39 -25.42
C LEU A 406 23.63 -16.58 -25.06
N ASN A 407 23.09 -17.81 -25.19
CA ASN A 407 23.84 -19.04 -24.87
C ASN A 407 25.01 -19.31 -25.81
N GLU A 408 24.98 -18.76 -27.03
CA GLU A 408 26.01 -18.89 -28.06
C GLU A 408 27.08 -17.81 -27.95
N MET A 409 26.81 -16.74 -27.16
CA MET A 409 27.73 -15.63 -26.96
C MET A 409 28.86 -15.99 -26.00
N PRO A 410 30.09 -15.42 -26.22
CA PRO A 410 31.14 -15.46 -25.22
C PRO A 410 30.68 -14.86 -23.90
N GLU A 411 31.09 -15.43 -22.77
CA GLU A 411 30.67 -14.99 -21.41
C GLU A 411 30.89 -13.49 -21.17
N ALA A 412 31.99 -12.95 -21.69
CA ALA A 412 32.36 -11.53 -21.57
C ALA A 412 31.40 -10.57 -22.32
N GLU A 413 30.60 -11.07 -23.27
CA GLU A 413 29.65 -10.29 -24.06
C GLU A 413 28.21 -10.41 -23.55
N ARG A 414 27.91 -11.44 -22.74
CA ARG A 414 26.55 -11.72 -22.28
C ARG A 414 25.95 -10.59 -21.43
N GLU A 415 26.75 -10.05 -20.51
CA GLU A 415 26.27 -8.98 -19.61
C GLU A 415 25.86 -7.74 -20.43
N ALA A 416 26.66 -7.35 -21.42
CA ALA A 416 26.33 -6.22 -22.28
C ALA A 416 25.08 -6.48 -23.14
N ALA A 417 24.91 -7.70 -23.66
CA ALA A 417 23.74 -8.08 -24.45
C ALA A 417 22.46 -8.07 -23.60
N ILE A 418 22.53 -8.52 -22.35
CA ILE A 418 21.41 -8.47 -21.39
C ILE A 418 21.05 -7.01 -21.08
N ASP A 419 22.05 -6.18 -20.77
CA ASP A 419 21.82 -4.76 -20.47
C ASP A 419 21.21 -4.01 -21.66
N GLU A 420 21.69 -4.27 -22.88
CA GLU A 420 21.12 -3.71 -24.11
C GLU A 420 19.66 -4.11 -24.30
N ALA A 421 19.33 -5.40 -24.12
CA ALA A 421 17.98 -5.91 -24.27
C ALA A 421 17.00 -5.32 -23.24
N CYS A 422 17.39 -5.28 -21.96
CA CYS A 422 16.61 -4.67 -20.90
C CYS A 422 16.40 -3.17 -21.15
N THR A 423 17.46 -2.46 -21.52
CA THR A 423 17.42 -1.03 -21.84
C THR A 423 16.54 -0.74 -23.05
N ALA A 424 16.55 -1.59 -24.08
CA ALA A 424 15.68 -1.46 -25.24
C ALA A 424 14.19 -1.57 -24.85
N LEU A 425 13.82 -2.54 -24.01
CA LEU A 425 12.46 -2.69 -23.51
C LEU A 425 12.03 -1.46 -22.70
N GLU A 426 12.84 -1.05 -21.72
CA GLU A 426 12.54 0.11 -20.88
C GLU A 426 12.38 1.40 -21.69
N ASN A 427 13.27 1.66 -22.64
CA ASN A 427 13.20 2.83 -23.51
C ASN A 427 11.98 2.78 -24.43
N HIS A 428 11.63 1.60 -24.94
CA HIS A 428 10.42 1.43 -25.74
C HIS A 428 9.17 1.80 -24.92
N ILE A 429 9.04 1.27 -23.70
CA ILE A 429 7.92 1.58 -22.82
C ILE A 429 7.88 3.08 -22.50
N ARG A 430 9.00 3.68 -22.05
CA ARG A 430 9.07 5.12 -21.75
C ARG A 430 8.70 6.03 -22.92
N THR A 431 8.96 5.58 -24.14
CA THR A 431 8.70 6.37 -25.35
C THR A 431 7.24 6.28 -25.79
N HIS A 432 6.56 5.15 -25.50
CA HIS A 432 5.21 4.88 -25.98
C HIS A 432 4.14 5.08 -24.93
N VAL A 433 4.52 5.31 -23.66
CA VAL A 433 3.59 5.57 -22.57
C VAL A 433 3.69 7.04 -22.14
N GLU A 434 2.58 7.75 -22.24
CA GLU A 434 2.51 9.14 -21.83
C GLU A 434 2.62 9.28 -20.30
N GLY A 435 3.09 10.44 -19.83
CA GLY A 435 3.02 10.82 -18.42
C GLY A 435 4.00 10.12 -17.49
N ASN A 436 5.02 9.42 -18.00
CA ASN A 436 6.02 8.69 -17.19
C ASN A 436 5.36 7.73 -16.18
N CYS A 437 4.35 6.97 -16.64
CA CYS A 437 3.51 6.10 -15.81
C CYS A 437 4.17 4.79 -15.39
N VAL A 438 5.49 4.72 -15.31
CA VAL A 438 6.25 3.54 -14.90
C VAL A 438 7.52 3.90 -14.14
N ASP A 439 7.78 3.19 -13.06
CA ASP A 439 9.09 3.12 -12.41
C ASP A 439 9.68 1.73 -12.64
N PHE A 440 10.83 1.67 -13.31
CA PHE A 440 11.61 0.45 -13.37
C PHE A 440 12.41 0.32 -12.08
N ILE A 441 12.14 -0.73 -11.34
CA ILE A 441 12.62 -0.93 -9.96
C ILE A 441 13.75 -1.94 -9.86
N GLY A 442 14.09 -2.61 -10.95
CA GLY A 442 15.20 -3.56 -10.95
C GLY A 442 15.33 -4.38 -12.21
N ARG A 443 16.40 -5.16 -12.25
CA ARG A 443 16.66 -6.16 -13.28
C ARG A 443 17.25 -7.41 -12.63
N ALA A 444 16.97 -8.56 -13.22
CA ALA A 444 17.57 -9.80 -12.75
C ALA A 444 17.95 -10.72 -13.92
N VAL A 445 18.87 -11.61 -13.65
CA VAL A 445 19.33 -12.65 -14.57
C VAL A 445 19.08 -14.00 -13.92
N GLY A 446 18.30 -14.80 -14.59
CA GLY A 446 18.02 -16.17 -14.23
C GLY A 446 18.83 -17.18 -15.07
N ARG A 447 18.58 -18.44 -14.80
CA ARG A 447 19.15 -19.56 -15.58
C ARG A 447 18.53 -19.61 -16.98
N PHE A 448 17.25 -19.29 -17.09
CA PHE A 448 16.48 -19.39 -18.32
C PHE A 448 16.16 -18.02 -18.90
N HIS A 449 15.80 -17.06 -18.07
CA HIS A 449 15.25 -15.77 -18.49
C HIS A 449 16.01 -14.58 -17.90
N VAL A 450 15.84 -13.44 -18.55
CA VAL A 450 16.16 -12.14 -17.96
C VAL A 450 14.89 -11.45 -17.53
N TYR A 451 15.00 -10.57 -16.51
CA TYR A 451 13.87 -9.94 -15.87
C TYR A 451 14.04 -8.42 -15.84
N VAL A 452 12.96 -7.71 -16.14
CA VAL A 452 12.84 -6.26 -15.93
C VAL A 452 11.68 -6.04 -14.96
N ASP A 453 11.99 -5.53 -13.78
CA ASP A 453 11.07 -5.31 -12.69
C ASP A 453 10.51 -3.89 -12.74
N PHE A 454 9.21 -3.71 -12.51
CA PHE A 454 8.56 -2.42 -12.62
C PHE A 454 7.39 -2.23 -11.66
N ILE A 455 7.01 -0.96 -11.44
CA ILE A 455 5.71 -0.55 -10.93
C ILE A 455 5.06 0.32 -12.00
N ALA A 456 3.89 -0.08 -12.47
CA ALA A 456 3.10 0.65 -13.45
C ALA A 456 1.95 1.40 -12.76
N TYR A 457 1.76 2.65 -13.15
CA TYR A 457 0.65 3.51 -12.71
C TYR A 457 -0.50 3.51 -13.72
N ASP A 458 -0.29 2.90 -14.89
CA ASP A 458 -1.26 2.73 -15.96
C ASP A 458 -1.03 1.42 -16.71
N LEU A 459 -2.10 0.81 -17.23
CA LEU A 459 -2.03 -0.44 -18.02
C LEU A 459 -1.29 -0.27 -19.35
N GLU A 460 -1.21 0.95 -19.88
CA GLU A 460 -0.49 1.24 -21.13
C GLU A 460 0.96 0.78 -21.09
N VAL A 461 1.56 0.64 -19.91
CA VAL A 461 2.89 0.03 -19.71
C VAL A 461 2.91 -1.41 -20.22
N CYS A 462 1.92 -2.22 -19.89
CA CYS A 462 1.79 -3.60 -20.38
C CYS A 462 1.51 -3.62 -21.89
N ASN A 463 0.65 -2.72 -22.40
CA ASN A 463 0.35 -2.62 -23.83
C ASN A 463 1.61 -2.26 -24.64
N ALA A 464 2.42 -1.33 -24.16
CA ALA A 464 3.70 -0.96 -24.79
C ALA A 464 4.68 -2.14 -24.79
N ALA A 465 4.76 -2.89 -23.69
CA ALA A 465 5.59 -4.08 -23.63
C ALA A 465 5.11 -5.18 -24.60
N PHE A 466 3.82 -5.38 -24.76
CA PHE A 466 3.26 -6.28 -25.78
C PHE A 466 3.71 -5.87 -27.19
N ALA A 467 3.62 -4.57 -27.53
CA ALA A 467 4.05 -4.05 -28.83
C ALA A 467 5.54 -4.24 -29.06
N PHE A 468 6.36 -4.09 -28.01
CA PHE A 468 7.79 -4.39 -28.08
C PHE A 468 8.05 -5.86 -28.40
N PHE A 469 7.46 -6.79 -27.63
CA PHE A 469 7.71 -8.21 -27.79
C PHE A 469 7.12 -8.78 -29.09
N GLU A 470 6.14 -8.17 -29.72
CA GLU A 470 5.68 -8.55 -31.06
C GLU A 470 6.83 -8.46 -32.10
N ASN A 471 7.71 -7.49 -31.95
CA ASN A 471 8.79 -7.19 -32.88
C ASN A 471 10.17 -7.66 -32.38
N TYR A 472 10.32 -7.97 -31.12
CA TYR A 472 11.57 -8.47 -30.54
C TYR A 472 11.75 -9.95 -30.87
N ASP A 473 12.91 -10.32 -31.39
CA ASP A 473 13.20 -11.69 -31.83
C ASP A 473 13.52 -12.61 -30.64
N THR A 474 12.51 -12.88 -29.81
CA THR A 474 12.60 -13.79 -28.67
C THR A 474 11.63 -14.96 -28.84
N THR A 475 11.97 -16.11 -28.27
CA THR A 475 11.12 -17.30 -28.25
C THR A 475 10.13 -17.30 -27.10
N PHE A 476 10.49 -16.63 -26.01
CA PHE A 476 9.69 -16.49 -24.80
C PHE A 476 9.60 -15.04 -24.33
N ALA A 477 8.43 -14.58 -24.00
CA ALA A 477 8.21 -13.33 -23.26
C ALA A 477 6.93 -13.48 -22.43
N ALA A 478 7.01 -13.13 -21.17
CA ALA A 478 5.92 -13.22 -20.21
C ALA A 478 5.84 -11.99 -19.31
N PHE A 479 4.66 -11.71 -18.81
CA PHE A 479 4.37 -10.76 -17.74
C PHE A 479 3.77 -11.51 -16.55
N GLN A 480 4.17 -11.15 -15.34
CA GLN A 480 3.54 -11.59 -14.11
C GLN A 480 3.59 -10.48 -13.07
N THR A 481 2.53 -10.35 -12.27
CA THR A 481 2.53 -9.52 -11.06
C THR A 481 3.42 -10.14 -9.99
N TYR A 482 3.75 -9.36 -8.93
CA TYR A 482 4.53 -9.87 -7.79
C TYR A 482 3.71 -10.80 -6.87
N ARG A 483 2.89 -11.67 -7.49
CA ARG A 483 2.15 -12.74 -6.81
C ARG A 483 2.54 -14.10 -7.35
N ARG A 484 2.81 -15.05 -6.44
CA ARG A 484 3.19 -16.43 -6.81
C ARG A 484 2.00 -17.32 -7.12
N ASP A 485 0.84 -16.98 -6.61
CA ASP A 485 -0.41 -17.73 -6.75
C ASP A 485 -1.19 -17.38 -8.02
N VAL A 486 -0.68 -16.50 -8.86
CA VAL A 486 -1.28 -16.13 -10.15
C VAL A 486 -0.43 -16.58 -11.32
N THR A 487 -1.11 -16.95 -12.41
CA THR A 487 -0.47 -17.38 -13.64
C THR A 487 0.13 -16.20 -14.40
N TRP A 488 1.32 -16.39 -14.97
CA TRP A 488 1.94 -15.43 -15.86
C TRP A 488 1.21 -15.35 -17.22
N TYR A 489 1.32 -14.21 -17.88
CA TYR A 489 0.77 -13.93 -19.19
C TYR A 489 1.81 -14.10 -20.28
N ASN A 490 1.48 -14.85 -21.34
CA ASN A 490 2.32 -14.92 -22.53
C ASN A 490 2.20 -13.62 -23.34
N MET A 491 3.33 -12.91 -23.51
CA MET A 491 3.42 -11.65 -24.25
C MET A 491 3.82 -11.84 -25.73
N LYS A 492 3.96 -13.08 -26.19
CA LYS A 492 4.15 -13.40 -27.61
C LYS A 492 2.82 -13.87 -28.20
N LYS A 493 2.42 -13.33 -29.36
CA LYS A 493 1.33 -13.89 -30.13
C LYS A 493 1.67 -15.32 -30.48
N ARG A 494 0.81 -16.28 -30.16
CA ARG A 494 0.92 -17.64 -30.70
C ARG A 494 0.82 -17.54 -32.24
N LYS A 495 1.91 -17.93 -32.94
CA LYS A 495 1.91 -18.08 -34.40
C LYS A 495 0.97 -19.16 -34.83
#